data_18949af246d84eb72f56dd8a3012fa29
#
_entry.id   18949af246d84eb72f56dd8a3012fa29
#
_cell.length_a   1.000
_cell.length_b   1.000
_cell.length_c   1.000
_cell.angle_alpha   90.00
_cell.angle_beta   90.00
_cell.angle_gamma   90.00
#
_symmetry.space_group_name_H-M   'P 1'
#
loop_
_entity.id
_entity.type
_entity.pdbx_description
1 polymer ?
#
loop_
_entity_poly.entity_id
_entity_poly.type
_entity_poly.pdbx_seq_one_letter_code
_entity_poly.pdbx_strand_id
1 'polypeptide(L)'
;METVKTPLHLSQSNLQDFSECPRRFELKVIDNISWPAAYLEPLSQLEQATERGNIFHQLCHQFFTGINQDSLNRSVSDPDLNIMWENFIPFANGLEYENRFSEIIFNTPFLGHQLIAKFDLLIYTNNGNFIIYDWKTSSKKLTRTLLSSRFQTFLYPFILARSGKSIFKTEQPSPKNISMHYWYPMSSDPEEIFPYSDKLYSKNTAQLTKIISEIDGYVKSGENFPLTNDQKLCGKCVYRSLCERGIDASNLDPLTELEGEDLSGFHFDLDNISEIEF
;
A
#
# COMPACT_ATOMS: atom_id res chain seq x y z
N MET A 1 -18.75 29.86 12.34
CA MET A 1 -18.62 29.30 11.01
C MET A 1 -17.93 27.96 11.18
N GLU A 2 -18.65 26.86 11.02
CA GLU A 2 -18.00 25.55 10.93
C GLU A 2 -17.10 25.56 9.69
N THR A 3 -15.79 25.49 9.89
CA THR A 3 -14.85 25.26 8.80
C THR A 3 -15.20 23.91 8.20
N VAL A 4 -15.71 23.90 6.97
CA VAL A 4 -15.92 22.67 6.20
C VAL A 4 -14.57 21.99 6.11
N LYS A 5 -14.41 20.90 6.84
CA LYS A 5 -13.18 20.16 6.91
C LYS A 5 -13.00 19.43 5.57
N THR A 6 -11.94 19.74 4.83
CA THR A 6 -11.61 18.99 3.62
C THR A 6 -11.34 17.53 3.98
N PRO A 7 -12.06 16.56 3.38
CA PRO A 7 -11.79 15.15 3.62
C PRO A 7 -10.34 14.79 3.29
N LEU A 8 -9.65 14.11 4.20
CA LEU A 8 -8.32 13.56 3.93
C LEU A 8 -8.44 12.24 3.17
N HIS A 9 -7.49 12.00 2.29
CA HIS A 9 -7.29 10.73 1.61
C HIS A 9 -6.23 9.93 2.39
N LEU A 10 -6.65 8.87 3.05
CA LEU A 10 -5.84 8.10 3.98
C LEU A 10 -5.51 6.72 3.40
N SER A 11 -4.29 6.57 2.92
CA SER A 11 -3.74 5.28 2.48
C SER A 11 -3.12 4.50 3.64
N GLN A 12 -2.74 3.25 3.38
CA GLN A 12 -1.99 2.44 4.33
C GLN A 12 -0.67 3.09 4.74
N SER A 13 0.05 3.75 3.81
CA SER A 13 1.30 4.45 4.10
C SER A 13 1.08 5.68 4.96
N ASN A 14 0.03 6.47 4.69
CA ASN A 14 -0.30 7.64 5.49
C ASN A 14 -0.65 7.27 6.94
N LEU A 15 -1.43 6.21 7.13
CA LEU A 15 -1.78 5.72 8.45
C LEU A 15 -0.58 5.11 9.19
N GLN A 16 0.33 4.44 8.46
CA GLN A 16 1.60 3.96 9.00
C GLN A 16 2.48 5.13 9.45
N ASP A 17 2.60 6.18 8.61
CA ASP A 17 3.32 7.40 8.93
C ASP A 17 2.81 8.05 10.21
N PHE A 18 1.49 8.20 10.36
CA PHE A 18 0.89 8.74 11.58
C PHE A 18 1.19 7.88 12.81
N SER A 19 1.04 6.58 12.69
CA SER A 19 1.28 5.64 13.80
C SER A 19 2.74 5.63 14.27
N GLU A 20 3.69 5.78 13.36
CA GLU A 20 5.12 5.81 13.66
C GLU A 20 5.60 7.19 14.13
N CYS A 21 5.13 8.26 13.49
CA CYS A 21 5.47 9.64 13.80
C CYS A 21 4.37 10.60 13.33
N PRO A 22 3.48 11.08 14.22
CA PRO A 22 2.43 12.03 13.84
C PRO A 22 2.97 13.27 13.11
N ARG A 23 4.15 13.79 13.51
CA ARG A 23 4.77 14.93 12.83
C ARG A 23 5.14 14.64 11.37
N ARG A 24 5.58 13.39 11.06
CA ARG A 24 5.87 12.99 9.67
C ARG A 24 4.59 13.01 8.83
N PHE A 25 3.49 12.49 9.39
CA PHE A 25 2.19 12.54 8.74
C PHE A 25 1.74 13.98 8.49
N GLU A 26 1.88 14.87 9.47
CA GLU A 26 1.53 16.28 9.32
C GLU A 26 2.29 16.92 8.17
N LEU A 27 3.63 16.85 8.17
CA LEU A 27 4.48 17.44 7.14
C LEU A 27 4.14 16.87 5.74
N LYS A 28 3.91 15.57 5.65
CA LYS A 28 3.66 14.89 4.37
C LYS A 28 2.23 15.10 3.86
N VAL A 29 1.23 14.93 4.72
CA VAL A 29 -0.18 14.80 4.31
C VAL A 29 -0.97 16.08 4.54
N ILE A 30 -0.74 16.77 5.65
CA ILE A 30 -1.47 18.01 5.98
C ILE A 30 -0.81 19.21 5.30
N ASP A 31 0.50 19.37 5.48
CA ASP A 31 1.26 20.49 4.93
C ASP A 31 1.70 20.27 3.48
N ASN A 32 1.54 19.03 2.97
CA ASN A 32 1.93 18.63 1.62
C ASN A 32 3.37 19.04 1.26
N ILE A 33 4.30 18.88 2.21
CA ILE A 33 5.71 19.27 2.02
C ILE A 33 6.41 18.15 1.25
N SER A 34 6.75 18.41 0.00
CA SER A 34 7.69 17.59 -0.76
C SER A 34 9.10 18.00 -0.39
N TRP A 35 9.77 17.23 0.46
CA TRP A 35 11.15 17.51 0.83
C TRP A 35 12.10 16.64 0.00
N PRO A 36 12.92 17.24 -0.88
CA PRO A 36 13.97 16.49 -1.54
C PRO A 36 15.00 16.13 -0.47
N ALA A 37 15.11 14.86 -0.10
CA ALA A 37 16.29 14.41 0.61
C ALA A 37 17.50 14.73 -0.28
N ALA A 38 18.51 15.43 0.26
CA ALA A 38 19.78 15.56 -0.41
C ALA A 38 20.42 14.17 -0.42
N TYR A 39 20.25 13.46 -1.51
CA TYR A 39 20.79 12.14 -1.67
C TYR A 39 22.29 12.23 -1.93
N LEU A 40 23.06 11.80 -0.94
CA LEU A 40 24.47 11.50 -1.08
C LEU A 40 24.59 10.00 -1.34
N GLU A 41 25.31 9.62 -2.38
CA GLU A 41 25.50 8.25 -2.86
C GLU A 41 25.62 7.17 -1.76
N PRO A 42 25.04 5.95 -1.93
CA PRO A 42 24.80 5.25 -3.18
C PRO A 42 23.32 4.95 -3.46
N LEU A 43 22.62 5.92 -4.00
CA LEU A 43 21.20 5.80 -4.38
C LEU A 43 20.95 4.87 -5.55
N SER A 44 21.95 4.67 -6.40
CA SER A 44 21.77 3.91 -7.64
C SER A 44 21.21 2.49 -7.41
N GLN A 45 21.56 1.82 -6.31
CA GLN A 45 21.06 0.46 -6.02
C GLN A 45 19.62 0.49 -5.53
N LEU A 46 19.25 1.44 -4.67
CA LEU A 46 17.89 1.57 -4.16
C LEU A 46 16.93 2.02 -5.26
N GLU A 47 17.34 3.01 -6.06
CA GLU A 47 16.57 3.48 -7.20
C GLU A 47 16.35 2.36 -8.23
N GLN A 48 17.39 1.62 -8.58
CA GLN A 48 17.30 0.47 -9.47
C GLN A 48 16.38 -0.63 -8.94
N ALA A 49 16.43 -0.91 -7.63
CA ALA A 49 15.56 -1.90 -7.01
C ALA A 49 14.09 -1.42 -7.00
N THR A 50 13.85 -0.13 -6.76
CA THR A 50 12.51 0.46 -6.82
C THR A 50 11.96 0.45 -8.24
N GLU A 51 12.76 0.87 -9.21
CA GLU A 51 12.38 0.84 -10.63
C GLU A 51 12.07 -0.58 -11.10
N ARG A 52 12.91 -1.55 -10.72
CA ARG A 52 12.67 -2.97 -11.00
C ARG A 52 11.36 -3.45 -10.39
N GLY A 53 11.07 -3.06 -9.15
CA GLY A 53 9.80 -3.34 -8.48
C GLY A 53 8.62 -2.80 -9.28
N ASN A 54 8.67 -1.54 -9.67
CA ASN A 54 7.61 -0.89 -10.46
C ASN A 54 7.40 -1.58 -11.81
N ILE A 55 8.48 -1.94 -12.52
CA ILE A 55 8.39 -2.69 -13.78
C ILE A 55 7.77 -4.06 -13.55
N PHE A 56 8.12 -4.76 -12.46
CA PHE A 56 7.53 -6.05 -12.12
C PHE A 56 6.01 -5.94 -11.91
N HIS A 57 5.54 -4.98 -11.11
CA HIS A 57 4.11 -4.73 -10.90
C HIS A 57 3.40 -4.42 -12.23
N GLN A 58 4.02 -3.60 -13.08
CA GLN A 58 3.47 -3.30 -14.40
C GLN A 58 3.35 -4.55 -15.28
N LEU A 59 4.36 -5.43 -15.30
CA LEU A 59 4.31 -6.70 -16.05
C LEU A 59 3.20 -7.61 -15.53
N CYS A 60 3.05 -7.75 -14.20
CA CYS A 60 1.96 -8.50 -13.59
C CYS A 60 0.60 -7.95 -13.99
N HIS A 61 0.42 -6.62 -13.95
CA HIS A 61 -0.79 -5.97 -14.40
C HIS A 61 -1.09 -6.26 -15.87
N GLN A 62 -0.12 -6.08 -16.76
CA GLN A 62 -0.26 -6.34 -18.19
C GLN A 62 -0.61 -7.81 -18.47
N PHE A 63 -0.03 -8.75 -17.73
CA PHE A 63 -0.38 -10.16 -17.82
C PHE A 63 -1.85 -10.41 -17.49
N PHE A 64 -2.33 -9.88 -16.36
CA PHE A 64 -3.73 -10.07 -15.95
C PHE A 64 -4.74 -9.29 -16.79
N THR A 65 -4.32 -8.26 -17.52
CA THR A 65 -5.15 -7.55 -18.51
C THR A 65 -5.16 -8.22 -19.89
N GLY A 66 -4.41 -9.32 -20.06
CA GLY A 66 -4.46 -10.16 -21.27
C GLY A 66 -3.44 -9.80 -22.35
N ILE A 67 -2.40 -9.04 -22.02
CA ILE A 67 -1.27 -8.84 -22.95
C ILE A 67 -0.58 -10.19 -23.19
N ASN A 68 -0.23 -10.46 -24.43
CA ASN A 68 0.40 -11.71 -24.83
C ASN A 68 1.69 -11.95 -24.05
N GLN A 69 1.82 -13.14 -23.41
CA GLN A 69 2.93 -13.51 -22.57
C GLN A 69 4.29 -13.46 -23.31
N ASP A 70 4.35 -13.89 -24.58
CA ASP A 70 5.59 -13.85 -25.36
C ASP A 70 6.06 -12.42 -25.61
N SER A 71 5.13 -11.47 -25.68
CA SER A 71 5.47 -10.04 -25.80
C SER A 71 6.03 -9.51 -24.49
N LEU A 72 5.46 -9.90 -23.35
CA LEU A 72 5.96 -9.55 -22.03
C LEU A 72 7.34 -10.17 -21.77
N ASN A 73 7.55 -11.45 -22.12
CA ASN A 73 8.83 -12.13 -21.99
C ASN A 73 9.96 -11.37 -22.73
N ARG A 74 9.66 -10.83 -23.93
CA ARG A 74 10.66 -10.06 -24.69
C ARG A 74 10.98 -8.69 -24.12
N SER A 75 10.13 -8.14 -23.28
CA SER A 75 10.36 -6.83 -22.65
C SER A 75 11.25 -6.90 -21.40
N VAL A 76 11.46 -8.11 -20.86
CA VAL A 76 12.28 -8.31 -19.65
C VAL A 76 13.75 -8.43 -20.08
N SER A 77 14.57 -7.45 -19.68
CA SER A 77 16.00 -7.41 -20.00
C SER A 77 16.91 -7.43 -18.77
N ASP A 78 16.42 -7.02 -17.61
CA ASP A 78 17.16 -7.05 -16.35
C ASP A 78 17.19 -8.48 -15.79
N PRO A 79 18.36 -9.02 -15.37
CA PRO A 79 18.50 -10.41 -14.91
C PRO A 79 17.66 -10.74 -13.67
N ASP A 80 17.59 -9.83 -12.68
CA ASP A 80 16.83 -10.06 -11.47
C ASP A 80 15.32 -9.99 -11.75
N LEU A 81 14.90 -9.06 -12.60
CA LEU A 81 13.52 -8.98 -13.08
C LEU A 81 13.12 -10.24 -13.84
N ASN A 82 14.03 -10.82 -14.63
CA ASN A 82 13.78 -12.06 -15.35
C ASN A 82 13.51 -13.22 -14.39
N ILE A 83 14.29 -13.34 -13.31
CA ILE A 83 14.06 -14.36 -12.27
C ILE A 83 12.68 -14.17 -11.62
N MET A 84 12.33 -12.94 -11.27
CA MET A 84 11.01 -12.62 -10.69
C MET A 84 9.89 -13.03 -11.65
N TRP A 85 10.06 -12.72 -12.93
CA TRP A 85 9.07 -12.99 -13.97
C TRP A 85 8.91 -14.50 -14.25
N GLU A 86 10.01 -15.23 -14.34
CA GLU A 86 10.01 -16.68 -14.51
C GLU A 86 9.32 -17.41 -13.35
N ASN A 87 9.47 -16.91 -12.12
CA ASN A 87 8.77 -17.44 -10.95
C ASN A 87 7.30 -17.05 -10.93
N PHE A 88 6.94 -15.84 -11.43
CA PHE A 88 5.56 -15.35 -11.46
C PHE A 88 4.68 -16.12 -12.44
N ILE A 89 5.16 -16.43 -13.63
CA ILE A 89 4.34 -17.05 -14.69
C ILE A 89 3.66 -18.35 -14.25
N PRO A 90 4.37 -19.37 -13.70
CA PRO A 90 3.72 -20.59 -13.27
C PRO A 90 2.75 -20.36 -12.10
N PHE A 91 3.06 -19.42 -11.18
CA PHE A 91 2.17 -19.04 -10.12
C PHE A 91 0.87 -18.42 -10.68
N ALA A 92 0.98 -17.42 -11.56
CA ALA A 92 -0.17 -16.72 -12.13
C ALA A 92 -1.06 -17.62 -12.98
N ASN A 93 -0.45 -18.53 -13.76
CA ASN A 93 -1.19 -19.53 -14.56
C ASN A 93 -1.88 -20.60 -13.68
N GLY A 94 -1.41 -20.83 -12.46
CA GLY A 94 -2.01 -21.75 -11.50
C GLY A 94 -3.16 -21.16 -10.68
N LEU A 95 -3.43 -19.85 -10.76
CA LEU A 95 -4.51 -19.21 -10.02
C LEU A 95 -5.88 -19.59 -10.60
N GLU A 96 -6.76 -20.06 -9.73
CA GLU A 96 -8.15 -20.37 -10.07
C GLU A 96 -9.07 -19.24 -9.58
N TYR A 97 -9.85 -18.66 -10.50
CA TYR A 97 -10.79 -17.58 -10.17
C TYR A 97 -11.99 -17.56 -11.14
N GLU A 98 -13.10 -17.05 -10.64
CA GLU A 98 -14.26 -16.68 -11.46
C GLU A 98 -14.05 -15.27 -12.06
N ASN A 99 -13.59 -14.35 -11.23
CA ASN A 99 -13.30 -12.95 -11.61
C ASN A 99 -11.98 -12.49 -11.03
N ARG A 100 -11.30 -11.60 -11.76
CA ARG A 100 -10.06 -10.95 -11.32
C ARG A 100 -10.06 -9.48 -11.68
N PHE A 101 -9.37 -8.68 -10.85
CA PHE A 101 -9.18 -7.25 -11.05
C PHE A 101 -7.73 -6.92 -10.68
N SER A 102 -6.95 -6.45 -11.64
CA SER A 102 -5.55 -6.05 -11.42
C SER A 102 -5.45 -4.53 -11.27
N GLU A 103 -4.62 -4.07 -10.33
CA GLU A 103 -4.37 -2.63 -10.08
C GLU A 103 -5.65 -1.86 -9.71
N ILE A 104 -6.56 -2.53 -8.99
CA ILE A 104 -7.85 -1.95 -8.64
C ILE A 104 -7.75 -1.01 -7.44
N ILE A 105 -8.35 0.17 -7.58
CA ILE A 105 -8.36 1.19 -6.54
C ILE A 105 -9.74 1.22 -5.86
N PHE A 106 -9.72 1.17 -4.53
CA PHE A 106 -10.89 1.41 -3.69
C PHE A 106 -10.78 2.75 -3.00
N ASN A 107 -11.88 3.49 -3.02
CA ASN A 107 -12.08 4.70 -2.25
C ASN A 107 -13.31 4.51 -1.35
N THR A 108 -13.10 4.48 -0.05
CA THR A 108 -14.10 4.08 0.94
C THR A 108 -14.33 5.18 1.96
N PRO A 109 -15.54 5.76 2.04
CA PRO A 109 -15.83 6.78 3.05
C PRO A 109 -15.82 6.20 4.46
N PHE A 110 -15.07 6.86 5.36
CA PHE A 110 -14.97 6.48 6.77
C PHE A 110 -14.71 7.70 7.65
N LEU A 111 -15.62 7.98 8.58
CA LEU A 111 -15.57 9.09 9.56
C LEU A 111 -15.25 10.47 8.94
N GLY A 112 -15.86 10.79 7.81
CA GLY A 112 -15.66 12.08 7.13
C GLY A 112 -14.40 12.17 6.27
N HIS A 113 -13.63 11.09 6.17
CA HIS A 113 -12.45 10.95 5.33
C HIS A 113 -12.65 9.85 4.29
N GLN A 114 -11.64 9.68 3.41
CA GLN A 114 -11.61 8.64 2.40
C GLN A 114 -10.45 7.69 2.68
N LEU A 115 -10.76 6.41 2.92
CA LEU A 115 -9.74 5.36 2.99
C LEU A 115 -9.47 4.88 1.56
N ILE A 116 -8.19 4.89 1.17
CA ILE A 116 -7.77 4.50 -0.17
C ILE A 116 -6.89 3.26 -0.09
N ALA A 117 -7.15 2.31 -0.96
CA ALA A 117 -6.29 1.15 -1.18
C ALA A 117 -6.20 0.84 -2.67
N LYS A 118 -5.02 0.48 -3.11
CA LYS A 118 -4.74 -0.07 -4.43
C LYS A 118 -4.30 -1.51 -4.24
N PHE A 119 -5.02 -2.45 -4.85
CA PHE A 119 -4.66 -3.87 -4.79
C PHE A 119 -3.97 -4.25 -6.08
N ASP A 120 -2.83 -4.92 -6.00
CA ASP A 120 -2.11 -5.39 -7.19
C ASP A 120 -2.96 -6.40 -7.95
N LEU A 121 -3.59 -7.33 -7.21
CA LEU A 121 -4.57 -8.24 -7.76
C LEU A 121 -5.65 -8.57 -6.73
N LEU A 122 -6.90 -8.48 -7.14
CA LEU A 122 -8.04 -9.00 -6.41
C LEU A 122 -8.66 -10.13 -7.21
N ILE A 123 -8.80 -11.31 -6.61
CA ILE A 123 -9.53 -12.42 -7.23
C ILE A 123 -10.75 -12.79 -6.42
N TYR A 124 -11.80 -13.19 -7.14
CA TYR A 124 -12.98 -13.84 -6.59
C TYR A 124 -13.00 -15.27 -7.09
N THR A 125 -13.01 -16.21 -6.16
CA THR A 125 -12.92 -17.64 -6.46
C THR A 125 -14.30 -18.27 -6.65
N ASN A 126 -14.36 -19.39 -7.37
CA ASN A 126 -15.60 -20.19 -7.56
C ASN A 126 -16.25 -20.64 -6.22
N ASN A 127 -15.49 -20.65 -5.13
CA ASN A 127 -15.96 -21.00 -3.79
C ASN A 127 -16.44 -19.77 -2.97
N GLY A 128 -16.55 -18.61 -3.59
CA GLY A 128 -17.05 -17.39 -2.95
C GLY A 128 -16.04 -16.68 -2.03
N ASN A 129 -14.75 -16.99 -2.15
CA ASN A 129 -13.69 -16.31 -1.41
C ASN A 129 -13.08 -15.16 -2.21
N PHE A 130 -12.63 -14.15 -1.50
CA PHE A 130 -11.93 -12.99 -2.04
C PHE A 130 -10.49 -13.03 -1.58
N ILE A 131 -9.54 -13.01 -2.51
CA ILE A 131 -8.11 -13.02 -2.20
C ILE A 131 -7.50 -11.74 -2.75
N ILE A 132 -6.87 -10.97 -1.87
CA ILE A 132 -6.11 -9.78 -2.23
C ILE A 132 -4.65 -10.19 -2.31
N TYR A 133 -4.04 -10.08 -3.47
CA TYR A 133 -2.60 -10.25 -3.63
C TYR A 133 -1.88 -8.93 -3.65
N ASP A 134 -0.69 -8.94 -3.06
CA ASP A 134 0.26 -7.85 -3.08
C ASP A 134 1.66 -8.43 -3.35
N TRP A 135 2.29 -7.90 -4.40
CA TRP A 135 3.58 -8.38 -4.88
C TRP A 135 4.71 -7.69 -4.13
N LYS A 136 5.57 -8.47 -3.49
CA LYS A 136 6.71 -7.96 -2.72
C LYS A 136 8.02 -8.29 -3.42
N THR A 137 8.64 -7.28 -4.05
CA THR A 137 9.87 -7.43 -4.84
C THR A 137 11.15 -7.34 -4.00
N SER A 138 11.03 -7.17 -2.68
CA SER A 138 12.18 -7.19 -1.78
C SER A 138 12.90 -8.53 -1.81
N SER A 139 14.25 -8.49 -1.74
CA SER A 139 15.09 -9.69 -1.76
C SER A 139 14.93 -10.58 -0.50
N LYS A 140 14.40 -10.02 0.57
CA LYS A 140 14.10 -10.72 1.81
C LYS A 140 12.61 -10.72 2.11
N LYS A 141 12.04 -11.91 2.34
CA LYS A 141 10.67 -12.04 2.86
C LYS A 141 10.63 -11.50 4.28
N LEU A 142 9.69 -10.61 4.57
CA LEU A 142 9.45 -10.12 5.92
C LEU A 142 8.88 -11.22 6.80
N THR A 143 9.15 -11.12 8.10
CA THR A 143 8.56 -12.04 9.06
C THR A 143 7.05 -11.83 9.16
N ARG A 144 6.31 -12.92 9.39
CA ARG A 144 4.86 -12.85 9.62
C ARG A 144 4.46 -11.84 10.70
N THR A 145 5.25 -11.75 11.78
CA THR A 145 5.02 -10.79 12.87
C THR A 145 5.07 -9.34 12.36
N LEU A 146 6.07 -9.02 11.53
CA LEU A 146 6.22 -7.68 10.97
C LEU A 146 5.10 -7.37 9.98
N LEU A 147 4.78 -8.29 9.07
CA LEU A 147 3.66 -8.12 8.14
C LEU A 147 2.33 -7.94 8.87
N SER A 148 2.08 -8.70 9.94
CA SER A 148 0.84 -8.58 10.72
C SER A 148 0.68 -7.22 11.42
N SER A 149 1.78 -6.48 11.62
CA SER A 149 1.76 -5.13 12.22
C SER A 149 1.56 -4.02 11.20
N ARG A 150 1.70 -4.30 9.90
CA ARG A 150 1.53 -3.32 8.83
C ARG A 150 0.06 -2.94 8.63
N PHE A 151 -0.19 -1.66 8.37
CA PHE A 151 -1.53 -1.19 8.04
C PHE A 151 -2.12 -1.88 6.81
N GLN A 152 -1.32 -2.16 5.81
CA GLN A 152 -1.72 -2.86 4.60
C GLN A 152 -2.43 -4.19 4.90
N THR A 153 -1.88 -4.99 5.83
CA THR A 153 -2.41 -6.32 6.18
C THR A 153 -3.85 -6.29 6.69
N PHE A 154 -4.27 -5.22 7.34
CA PHE A 154 -5.63 -5.14 7.86
C PHE A 154 -6.51 -4.10 7.15
N LEU A 155 -5.93 -3.04 6.60
CA LEU A 155 -6.67 -1.98 5.92
C LEU A 155 -7.29 -2.50 4.61
N TYR A 156 -6.52 -3.28 3.83
CA TYR A 156 -7.00 -3.79 2.55
C TYR A 156 -8.21 -4.71 2.69
N PRO A 157 -8.17 -5.75 3.55
CA PRO A 157 -9.36 -6.56 3.82
C PRO A 157 -10.52 -5.76 4.42
N PHE A 158 -10.24 -4.77 5.28
CA PHE A 158 -11.23 -3.89 5.86
C PHE A 158 -11.98 -3.08 4.78
N ILE A 159 -11.24 -2.46 3.86
CA ILE A 159 -11.80 -1.69 2.75
C ILE A 159 -12.64 -2.59 1.84
N LEU A 160 -12.13 -3.78 1.48
CA LEU A 160 -12.85 -4.72 0.64
C LEU A 160 -14.15 -5.17 1.30
N ALA A 161 -14.11 -5.54 2.60
CA ALA A 161 -15.31 -5.91 3.35
C ALA A 161 -16.35 -4.78 3.40
N ARG A 162 -15.93 -3.52 3.32
CA ARG A 162 -16.81 -2.36 3.43
C ARG A 162 -17.37 -1.88 2.08
N SER A 163 -16.59 -1.95 1.03
CA SER A 163 -16.90 -1.34 -0.27
C SER A 163 -16.88 -2.31 -1.46
N GLY A 164 -16.56 -3.58 -1.26
CA GLY A 164 -16.44 -4.54 -2.36
C GLY A 164 -17.72 -4.77 -3.16
N LYS A 165 -18.89 -4.50 -2.58
CA LYS A 165 -20.19 -4.62 -3.30
C LYS A 165 -20.24 -3.77 -4.57
N SER A 166 -19.57 -2.63 -4.61
CA SER A 166 -19.56 -1.74 -5.76
C SER A 166 -18.99 -2.39 -7.02
N ILE A 167 -18.09 -3.36 -6.86
CA ILE A 167 -17.40 -4.03 -7.97
C ILE A 167 -18.12 -5.32 -8.37
N PHE A 168 -18.50 -6.12 -7.40
CA PHE A 168 -19.00 -7.48 -7.68
C PHE A 168 -20.48 -7.50 -8.06
N LYS A 169 -21.21 -6.36 -7.93
CA LYS A 169 -22.68 -6.26 -8.19
C LYS A 169 -23.52 -7.35 -7.48
N THR A 170 -22.90 -8.02 -6.51
CA THR A 170 -23.44 -9.12 -5.72
C THR A 170 -23.60 -8.69 -4.26
N GLU A 171 -23.59 -9.64 -3.34
CA GLU A 171 -23.58 -9.34 -1.92
C GLU A 171 -22.24 -8.71 -1.48
N GLN A 172 -22.28 -7.93 -0.40
CA GLN A 172 -21.10 -7.37 0.23
C GLN A 172 -20.14 -8.49 0.67
N PRO A 173 -18.83 -8.44 0.33
CA PRO A 173 -17.86 -9.42 0.78
C PRO A 173 -17.90 -9.60 2.30
N SER A 174 -18.15 -10.82 2.76
CA SER A 174 -18.11 -11.13 4.19
C SER A 174 -16.67 -11.19 4.67
N PRO A 175 -16.32 -10.57 5.83
CA PRO A 175 -14.95 -10.60 6.34
C PRO A 175 -14.33 -12.00 6.41
N LYS A 176 -15.11 -13.02 6.76
CA LYS A 176 -14.65 -14.42 6.85
C LYS A 176 -14.25 -15.04 5.52
N ASN A 177 -14.67 -14.45 4.41
CA ASN A 177 -14.37 -14.94 3.06
C ASN A 177 -13.25 -14.14 2.40
N ILE A 178 -12.57 -13.26 3.15
CA ILE A 178 -11.48 -12.42 2.64
C ILE A 178 -10.15 -12.91 3.21
N SER A 179 -9.12 -12.90 2.38
CA SER A 179 -7.73 -13.08 2.81
C SER A 179 -6.79 -12.12 2.10
N MET A 180 -5.73 -11.70 2.80
CA MET A 180 -4.62 -10.92 2.26
C MET A 180 -3.42 -11.83 2.07
N HIS A 181 -2.86 -11.84 0.88
CA HIS A 181 -1.74 -12.66 0.47
C HIS A 181 -0.59 -11.78 0.00
N TYR A 182 0.55 -11.87 0.68
CA TYR A 182 1.81 -11.32 0.19
C TYR A 182 2.53 -12.38 -0.61
N TRP A 183 2.97 -12.04 -1.80
CA TRP A 183 3.69 -12.96 -2.67
C TRP A 183 5.05 -12.40 -3.06
N TYR A 184 6.09 -13.21 -2.85
CA TYR A 184 7.50 -12.84 -3.00
C TYR A 184 8.15 -13.64 -4.12
N PRO A 185 8.40 -13.05 -5.31
CA PRO A 185 8.94 -13.76 -6.47
C PRO A 185 10.35 -14.34 -6.24
N MET A 186 11.12 -13.78 -5.30
CA MET A 186 12.49 -14.22 -5.01
C MET A 186 12.60 -15.21 -3.85
N SER A 187 11.49 -15.63 -3.25
CA SER A 187 11.47 -16.53 -2.09
C SER A 187 11.18 -17.97 -2.51
N SER A 188 11.90 -18.93 -1.89
CA SER A 188 11.58 -20.35 -2.03
C SER A 188 10.26 -20.75 -1.37
N ASP A 189 9.79 -19.95 -0.40
CA ASP A 189 8.46 -20.01 0.21
C ASP A 189 7.76 -18.67 -0.10
N PRO A 190 7.16 -18.52 -1.29
CA PRO A 190 6.82 -17.22 -1.84
C PRO A 190 5.59 -16.58 -1.17
N GLU A 191 4.74 -17.31 -0.50
CA GLU A 191 3.45 -16.79 -0.06
C GLU A 191 3.36 -16.63 1.45
N GLU A 192 2.68 -15.56 1.89
CA GLU A 192 2.33 -15.32 3.29
C GLU A 192 0.86 -14.91 3.38
N ILE A 193 0.03 -15.75 4.02
CA ILE A 193 -1.43 -15.65 3.99
C ILE A 193 -1.95 -15.13 5.32
N PHE A 194 -2.81 -14.11 5.28
CA PHE A 194 -3.52 -13.53 6.41
C PHE A 194 -5.04 -13.67 6.19
N PRO A 195 -5.69 -14.70 6.75
CA PRO A 195 -7.13 -14.79 6.75
C PRO A 195 -7.77 -13.66 7.53
N TYR A 196 -8.86 -13.12 7.02
CA TYR A 196 -9.64 -12.10 7.71
C TYR A 196 -10.82 -12.70 8.46
N SER A 197 -11.52 -11.91 9.29
CA SER A 197 -12.67 -12.40 10.07
C SER A 197 -13.50 -11.25 10.61
N ASP A 198 -14.75 -11.53 11.03
CA ASP A 198 -15.63 -10.55 11.67
C ASP A 198 -15.02 -9.96 12.94
N LYS A 199 -14.28 -10.77 13.71
CA LYS A 199 -13.55 -10.30 14.90
C LYS A 199 -12.46 -9.29 14.52
N LEU A 200 -11.68 -9.57 13.46
CA LEU A 200 -10.67 -8.64 12.96
C LEU A 200 -11.32 -7.39 12.38
N TYR A 201 -12.39 -7.50 11.64
CA TYR A 201 -13.15 -6.37 11.12
C TYR A 201 -13.59 -5.41 12.25
N SER A 202 -14.18 -5.94 13.32
CA SER A 202 -14.59 -5.15 14.48
C SER A 202 -13.41 -4.49 15.20
N LYS A 203 -12.30 -5.25 15.40
CA LYS A 203 -11.07 -4.71 15.99
C LYS A 203 -10.49 -3.58 15.14
N ASN A 204 -10.43 -3.76 13.84
CA ASN A 204 -9.85 -2.78 12.91
C ASN A 204 -10.74 -1.55 12.78
N THR A 205 -12.06 -1.71 12.85
CA THR A 205 -13.00 -0.57 12.95
C THR A 205 -12.67 0.31 14.15
N ALA A 206 -12.50 -0.30 15.34
CA ALA A 206 -12.17 0.44 16.55
C ALA A 206 -10.78 1.11 16.46
N GLN A 207 -9.79 0.41 15.91
CA GLN A 207 -8.43 0.93 15.73
C GLN A 207 -8.41 2.12 14.76
N LEU A 208 -9.03 2.01 13.60
CA LEU A 208 -9.13 3.10 12.62
C LEU A 208 -9.90 4.29 13.17
N THR A 209 -11.01 4.03 13.89
CA THR A 209 -11.78 5.09 14.55
C THR A 209 -10.90 5.88 15.51
N LYS A 210 -10.11 5.19 16.34
CA LYS A 210 -9.20 5.84 17.29
C LYS A 210 -8.19 6.73 16.56
N ILE A 211 -7.48 6.16 15.57
CA ILE A 211 -6.44 6.87 14.82
C ILE A 211 -7.00 8.10 14.10
N ILE A 212 -8.13 7.97 13.41
CA ILE A 212 -8.74 9.07 12.68
C ILE A 212 -9.24 10.16 13.66
N SER A 213 -9.79 9.77 14.81
CA SER A 213 -10.19 10.74 15.84
C SER A 213 -8.98 11.48 16.43
N GLU A 214 -7.84 10.84 16.57
CA GLU A 214 -6.59 11.49 16.99
C GLU A 214 -6.09 12.48 15.95
N ILE A 215 -6.06 12.08 14.67
CA ILE A 215 -5.72 12.99 13.54
C ILE A 215 -6.64 14.21 13.57
N ASP A 216 -7.94 13.98 13.70
CA ASP A 216 -8.94 15.06 13.78
C ASP A 216 -8.74 16.00 14.96
N GLY A 217 -8.32 15.44 16.09
CA GLY A 217 -8.00 16.21 17.29
C GLY A 217 -6.83 17.17 17.02
N TYR A 218 -5.75 16.68 16.45
CA TYR A 218 -4.58 17.51 16.11
C TYR A 218 -4.91 18.57 15.06
N VAL A 219 -5.61 18.20 13.97
CA VAL A 219 -6.04 19.17 12.95
C VAL A 219 -6.90 20.29 13.54
N LYS A 220 -7.78 19.95 14.49
CA LYS A 220 -8.66 20.94 15.16
C LYS A 220 -7.90 21.86 16.14
N SER A 221 -6.90 21.33 16.83
CA SER A 221 -6.11 22.14 17.77
C SER A 221 -5.29 23.22 17.07
N GLY A 222 -4.90 22.98 15.82
CA GLY A 222 -3.99 23.86 15.08
C GLY A 222 -2.56 23.86 15.63
N GLU A 223 -2.26 22.95 16.55
CA GLU A 223 -0.92 22.76 17.11
C GLU A 223 -0.14 21.76 16.23
N ASN A 224 1.18 21.90 16.22
CA ASN A 224 2.05 20.94 15.55
C ASN A 224 1.83 19.53 16.12
N PHE A 225 1.78 18.54 15.23
CA PHE A 225 1.66 17.15 15.64
C PHE A 225 2.91 16.69 16.41
N PRO A 226 2.79 15.82 17.42
CA PRO A 226 3.91 15.43 18.24
C PRO A 226 4.97 14.65 17.46
N LEU A 227 6.22 14.88 17.85
CA LEU A 227 7.37 14.10 17.36
C LEU A 227 7.33 12.69 17.97
N THR A 228 7.80 11.70 17.21
CA THR A 228 8.02 10.34 17.74
C THR A 228 9.07 10.33 18.85
N ASN A 229 8.89 9.45 19.85
CA ASN A 229 9.91 9.18 20.84
C ASN A 229 10.98 8.18 20.34
N ASP A 230 10.69 7.43 19.28
CA ASP A 230 11.64 6.48 18.67
C ASP A 230 12.55 7.23 17.68
N GLN A 231 13.72 7.67 18.18
CA GLN A 231 14.69 8.38 17.37
C GLN A 231 15.30 7.53 16.24
N LYS A 232 15.19 6.21 16.29
CA LYS A 232 15.66 5.34 15.19
C LYS A 232 14.86 5.60 13.91
N LEU A 233 13.59 5.92 14.03
CA LEU A 233 12.74 6.30 12.90
C LEU A 233 13.21 7.62 12.26
N CYS A 234 13.76 8.54 13.07
CA CYS A 234 14.26 9.82 12.55
C CYS A 234 15.50 9.65 11.68
N GLY A 235 16.33 8.64 11.93
CA GLY A 235 17.53 8.34 11.13
C GLY A 235 17.24 8.11 9.65
N LYS A 236 16.07 7.56 9.35
CA LYS A 236 15.61 7.27 7.97
C LYS A 236 14.59 8.30 7.45
N CYS A 237 14.19 9.26 8.27
CA CYS A 237 13.14 10.20 7.93
C CYS A 237 13.67 11.34 7.05
N VAL A 238 13.03 11.58 5.90
CA VAL A 238 13.37 12.67 4.99
C VAL A 238 13.18 14.05 5.64
N TYR A 239 12.25 14.17 6.59
CA TYR A 239 11.90 15.42 7.28
C TYR A 239 12.73 15.70 8.56
N ARG A 240 13.75 14.88 8.87
CA ARG A 240 14.49 15.00 10.13
C ARG A 240 15.11 16.37 10.38
N SER A 241 15.57 17.06 9.32
CA SER A 241 16.12 18.42 9.40
C SER A 241 15.06 19.45 9.82
N LEU A 242 13.82 19.29 9.38
CA LEU A 242 12.69 20.13 9.78
C LEU A 242 12.26 19.89 11.23
N CYS A 243 12.68 18.78 11.81
CA CYS A 243 12.40 18.41 13.20
C CYS A 243 13.61 18.66 14.13
N GLU A 244 14.69 19.32 13.64
CA GLU A 244 15.94 19.54 14.38
C GLU A 244 16.58 18.22 14.90
N ARG A 245 16.38 17.10 14.19
CA ARG A 245 16.88 15.77 14.57
C ARG A 245 18.05 15.29 13.73
N GLY A 246 18.87 16.24 13.24
CA GLY A 246 20.10 15.99 12.50
C GLY A 246 19.94 16.13 10.99
N ILE A 247 21.07 16.27 10.32
CA ILE A 247 21.19 16.45 8.87
C ILE A 247 21.92 15.27 8.21
N ASP A 248 22.66 14.47 8.98
CA ASP A 248 23.45 13.37 8.42
C ASP A 248 22.57 12.21 8.01
N ALA A 249 22.75 11.73 6.78
CA ALA A 249 22.11 10.51 6.30
C ALA A 249 22.68 9.32 7.09
N SER A 250 21.86 8.66 7.90
CA SER A 250 22.22 7.35 8.41
C SER A 250 22.19 6.33 7.27
N ASN A 251 23.03 5.29 7.33
CA ASN A 251 23.04 4.21 6.38
C ASN A 251 21.61 3.64 6.21
N LEU A 252 21.04 3.85 5.04
CA LEU A 252 19.73 3.32 4.70
C LEU A 252 19.85 1.79 4.60
N ASP A 253 19.02 1.06 5.36
CA ASP A 253 18.85 -0.36 5.11
C ASP A 253 17.87 -0.49 3.93
N PRO A 254 18.33 -0.92 2.74
CA PRO A 254 17.49 -0.98 1.54
C PRO A 254 16.21 -1.80 1.71
N LEU A 255 16.20 -2.71 2.70
CA LEU A 255 15.10 -3.65 2.93
C LEU A 255 13.86 -3.04 3.57
N THR A 256 13.96 -1.87 4.18
CA THR A 256 12.82 -1.23 4.89
C THR A 256 12.10 -0.17 4.06
N GLU A 257 12.70 0.33 2.98
CA GLU A 257 12.14 1.43 2.17
C GLU A 257 11.39 0.97 0.91
N LEU A 258 11.69 -0.24 0.42
CA LEU A 258 11.05 -0.78 -0.80
C LEU A 258 9.56 -1.16 -0.63
N GLU A 259 9.00 -0.99 0.57
CA GLU A 259 7.64 -1.43 0.87
C GLU A 259 6.59 -0.31 0.94
N GLY A 260 6.99 0.90 0.72
CA GLY A 260 6.07 2.01 0.58
C GLY A 260 5.78 2.26 -0.89
N GLU A 261 4.76 1.63 -1.47
CA GLU A 261 4.10 2.26 -2.62
C GLU A 261 3.61 3.62 -2.15
N ASP A 262 4.38 4.64 -2.50
CA ASP A 262 4.02 6.03 -2.20
C ASP A 262 2.91 6.45 -3.15
N LEU A 263 1.66 6.22 -2.75
CA LEU A 263 0.50 6.75 -3.46
C LEU A 263 0.40 8.29 -3.33
N SER A 264 1.32 8.94 -2.61
CA SER A 264 1.34 10.41 -2.46
C SER A 264 1.68 11.14 -3.76
N GLY A 265 2.23 10.45 -4.76
CA GLY A 265 2.45 10.98 -6.11
C GLY A 265 1.21 10.92 -7.02
N PHE A 266 0.15 10.23 -6.61
CA PHE A 266 -1.13 10.27 -7.31
C PHE A 266 -1.91 11.51 -6.86
N HIS A 267 -1.66 12.64 -7.52
CA HIS A 267 -2.66 13.69 -7.61
C HIS A 267 -3.83 13.09 -8.41
N PHE A 268 -4.88 12.69 -7.69
CA PHE A 268 -6.16 12.43 -8.33
C PHE A 268 -6.70 13.77 -8.82
N ASP A 269 -6.44 14.08 -10.08
CA ASP A 269 -7.16 15.11 -10.78
C ASP A 269 -8.58 14.58 -11.05
N LEU A 270 -9.46 14.83 -10.08
CA LEU A 270 -10.87 14.40 -10.14
C LEU A 270 -11.62 15.08 -11.29
N ASP A 271 -11.09 16.16 -11.84
CA ASP A 271 -11.71 16.91 -12.95
C ASP A 271 -11.43 16.26 -14.32
N ASN A 272 -10.51 15.30 -14.40
CA ASN A 272 -10.15 14.58 -15.63
C ASN A 272 -10.57 13.10 -15.66
N ILE A 273 -11.42 12.66 -14.75
CA ILE A 273 -12.05 11.33 -14.85
C ILE A 273 -13.16 11.44 -15.89
N SER A 274 -12.86 11.05 -17.13
CA SER A 274 -13.91 10.84 -18.13
C SER A 274 -14.90 9.80 -17.61
N GLU A 275 -16.19 10.20 -17.53
CA GLU A 275 -17.29 9.29 -17.27
C GLU A 275 -17.24 8.16 -18.28
N ILE A 276 -17.02 6.94 -17.81
CA ILE A 276 -17.19 5.74 -18.62
C ILE A 276 -18.70 5.49 -18.64
N GLU A 277 -19.38 5.92 -19.71
CA GLU A 277 -20.72 5.46 -20.00
C GLU A 277 -20.70 3.95 -20.27
N PHE A 278 -21.52 3.20 -19.52
CA PHE A 278 -21.74 1.76 -19.68
C PHE A 278 -22.94 1.48 -20.59
#